data_0aebcd2f4ee36a99462ddb60ee3d7e9b
#
_entry.id   0aebcd2f4ee36a99462ddb60ee3d7e9b
#
_cell.length_a   1.000
_cell.length_b   1.000
_cell.length_c   1.000
_cell.angle_alpha   90.00
_cell.angle_beta   90.00
_cell.angle_gamma   90.00
#
_symmetry.space_group_name_H-M   'P 1'
#
loop_
_entity.id
_entity.type
_entity.pdbx_description
1 polymer ?
#
loop_
_entity_poly.entity_id
_entity_poly.type
_entity_poly.pdbx_seq_one_letter_code
_entity_poly.pdbx_strand_id
1 'polypeptide(L)'
;MSKVYFTRNINSESLIKIYKALGIELPGKVGIKVSTGEDGARGYLKQQLIAPLVKELNGTIIECNTAYGGSRAVTSKHIETVRKHGFYNYAEVDIMDSEGEFKIPVKNGKHLKYDLVGKNIANYDSMLNLAHGKGHAMGGFGGNIKNQSIGIASSKGKAYIHSVGQTEDVIKCWSAKYQQEEFIESMAEAAKAVSDYFEEHKKPIAYITVMNFLSVDCDCDANQSDPVMNDLGIVASLDPVANDQAFMDLVFSSREEGAKKLQERVDTRCGRHILEYGEQIGLGSTKYELIDIDK
;
A
#
# COMPACT_ATOMS: atom_id res chain seq x y z
N MET A 1 12.82 -8.36 17.33
CA MET A 1 11.59 -7.54 17.40
C MET A 1 11.78 -6.36 16.47
N SER A 2 10.84 -6.17 15.57
CA SER A 2 10.92 -5.10 14.56
C SER A 2 10.76 -3.72 15.20
N LYS A 3 11.45 -2.71 14.66
CA LYS A 3 11.29 -1.32 15.12
C LYS A 3 10.26 -0.62 14.24
N VAL A 4 9.35 0.12 14.88
CA VAL A 4 8.42 1.02 14.23
C VAL A 4 8.63 2.42 14.79
N TYR A 5 9.03 3.34 13.96
CA TYR A 5 9.16 4.75 14.32
C TYR A 5 7.80 5.43 14.16
N PHE A 6 7.51 6.39 15.03
CA PHE A 6 6.24 7.09 15.07
C PHE A 6 6.44 8.59 15.29
N THR A 7 5.66 9.42 14.60
CA THR A 7 5.49 10.86 14.88
C THR A 7 4.02 11.24 14.77
N ARG A 8 3.56 12.13 15.64
CA ARG A 8 2.21 12.70 15.56
C ARG A 8 2.09 13.77 14.47
N ASN A 9 3.21 14.36 14.08
CA ASN A 9 3.25 15.47 13.16
C ASN A 9 3.13 15.02 11.72
N ILE A 10 2.11 15.47 11.00
CA ILE A 10 1.90 15.16 9.57
C ILE A 10 2.25 16.41 8.75
N ASN A 11 3.52 16.52 8.40
CA ASN A 11 4.05 17.52 7.49
C ASN A 11 5.27 16.95 6.75
N SER A 12 5.77 17.67 5.76
CA SER A 12 6.88 17.19 4.92
C SER A 12 8.19 17.01 5.71
N GLU A 13 8.46 17.85 6.69
CA GLU A 13 9.66 17.76 7.53
C GLU A 13 9.62 16.50 8.38
N SER A 14 8.48 16.21 9.01
CA SER A 14 8.28 15.00 9.80
C SER A 14 8.32 13.74 8.94
N LEU A 15 7.82 13.81 7.70
CA LEU A 15 7.91 12.69 6.76
C LEU A 15 9.37 12.38 6.39
N ILE A 16 10.20 13.40 6.18
CA ILE A 16 11.64 13.24 5.93
C ILE A 16 12.34 12.74 7.20
N LYS A 17 12.02 13.33 8.36
CA LYS A 17 12.62 12.95 9.66
C LYS A 17 12.38 11.47 9.96
N ILE A 18 11.14 10.97 9.77
CA ILE A 18 10.80 9.58 10.06
C ILE A 18 11.43 8.62 9.04
N TYR A 19 11.55 9.00 7.76
CA TYR A 19 12.31 8.23 6.78
C TYR A 19 13.79 8.09 7.23
N LYS A 20 14.44 9.19 7.63
CA LYS A 20 15.82 9.17 8.11
C LYS A 20 16.02 8.34 9.39
N ALA A 21 14.99 8.27 10.25
CA ALA A 21 15.02 7.44 11.45
C ALA A 21 15.10 5.93 11.15
N LEU A 22 14.69 5.49 9.95
CA LEU A 22 14.84 4.09 9.52
C LEU A 22 16.33 3.67 9.40
N GLY A 23 17.23 4.63 9.19
CA GLY A 23 18.66 4.35 9.06
C GLY A 23 19.04 3.51 7.85
N ILE A 24 18.22 3.55 6.79
CA ILE A 24 18.44 2.84 5.53
C ILE A 24 18.63 3.83 4.38
N GLU A 25 19.50 3.48 3.44
CA GLU A 25 19.59 4.14 2.16
C GLU A 25 18.83 3.35 1.10
N LEU A 26 18.12 4.04 0.23
CA LEU A 26 17.47 3.48 -0.94
C LEU A 26 18.33 3.81 -2.17
N PRO A 27 19.19 2.87 -2.63
CA PRO A 27 20.15 3.12 -3.68
C PRO A 27 19.52 3.10 -5.08
N GLY A 28 20.22 3.67 -6.04
CA GLY A 28 19.93 3.58 -7.47
C GLY A 28 18.63 4.28 -7.86
N LYS A 29 17.87 3.65 -8.76
CA LYS A 29 16.57 4.13 -9.19
C LYS A 29 15.51 3.76 -8.15
N VAL A 30 15.01 4.76 -7.42
CA VAL A 30 14.04 4.58 -6.35
C VAL A 30 12.62 4.63 -6.88
N GLY A 31 11.86 3.53 -6.71
CA GLY A 31 10.42 3.52 -6.93
C GLY A 31 9.67 3.93 -5.66
N ILE A 32 8.84 4.95 -5.73
CA ILE A 32 7.99 5.37 -4.60
C ILE A 32 6.56 4.95 -4.87
N LYS A 33 6.12 3.87 -4.21
CA LYS A 33 4.76 3.35 -4.38
C LYS A 33 3.76 4.13 -3.54
N VAL A 34 2.91 4.85 -4.21
CA VAL A 34 1.77 5.56 -3.61
C VAL A 34 0.47 5.18 -4.30
N SER A 35 -0.67 5.45 -3.66
CA SER A 35 -1.96 5.49 -4.34
C SER A 35 -2.19 6.91 -4.87
N THR A 36 -2.29 7.05 -6.19
CA THR A 36 -2.50 8.37 -6.83
C THR A 36 -3.96 8.84 -6.75
N GLY A 37 -4.86 7.98 -6.29
CA GLY A 37 -6.28 8.27 -6.12
C GLY A 37 -7.09 8.17 -7.42
N GLU A 38 -8.34 7.73 -7.32
CA GLU A 38 -9.32 7.77 -8.41
C GLU A 38 -9.72 9.22 -8.69
N ASP A 39 -10.15 9.55 -9.91
CA ASP A 39 -10.68 10.88 -10.21
C ASP A 39 -11.92 11.17 -9.34
N GLY A 40 -11.85 12.24 -8.56
CA GLY A 40 -12.82 12.59 -7.53
C GLY A 40 -12.46 12.17 -6.10
N ALA A 41 -11.51 11.25 -5.91
CA ALA A 41 -11.02 10.90 -4.58
C ALA A 41 -10.35 12.11 -3.89
N ARG A 42 -10.53 12.22 -2.58
CA ARG A 42 -10.03 13.38 -1.81
C ARG A 42 -8.91 13.03 -0.84
N GLY A 43 -8.82 11.78 -0.40
CA GLY A 43 -7.93 11.34 0.67
C GLY A 43 -6.50 11.01 0.26
N TYR A 44 -6.20 10.84 -1.05
CA TYR A 44 -4.84 10.49 -1.48
C TYR A 44 -3.78 11.49 -0.97
N LEU A 45 -2.56 11.02 -0.75
CA LEU A 45 -1.45 11.83 -0.21
C LEU A 45 -1.14 13.02 -1.13
N LYS A 46 -1.24 14.23 -0.55
CA LYS A 46 -1.13 15.48 -1.31
C LYS A 46 0.32 15.85 -1.59
N GLN A 47 0.54 16.55 -2.71
CA GLN A 47 1.84 17.04 -3.16
C GLN A 47 2.62 17.76 -2.05
N GLN A 48 1.95 18.66 -1.30
CA GLN A 48 2.60 19.46 -0.26
C GLN A 48 3.27 18.60 0.82
N LEU A 49 2.71 17.41 1.08
CA LEU A 49 3.23 16.49 2.08
C LEU A 49 4.40 15.67 1.52
N ILE A 50 4.22 15.05 0.35
CA ILE A 50 5.15 14.01 -0.11
C ILE A 50 6.22 14.48 -1.07
N ALA A 51 6.01 15.58 -1.81
CA ALA A 51 6.95 16.04 -2.82
C ALA A 51 8.37 16.32 -2.29
N PRO A 52 8.57 16.89 -1.08
CA PRO A 52 9.93 17.09 -0.56
C PRO A 52 10.70 15.78 -0.37
N LEU A 53 10.06 14.73 0.18
CA LEU A 53 10.68 13.41 0.33
C LEU A 53 10.97 12.75 -1.03
N VAL A 54 10.01 12.84 -1.96
CA VAL A 54 10.18 12.29 -3.33
C VAL A 54 11.38 12.94 -4.03
N LYS A 55 11.55 14.25 -3.89
CA LYS A 55 12.69 14.99 -4.45
C LYS A 55 14.01 14.63 -3.75
N GLU A 56 14.00 14.49 -2.42
CA GLU A 56 15.20 14.11 -1.64
C GLU A 56 15.70 12.73 -2.08
N LEU A 57 14.80 11.80 -2.39
CA LEU A 57 15.13 10.46 -2.86
C LEU A 57 15.40 10.39 -4.38
N ASN A 58 15.24 11.48 -5.11
CA ASN A 58 15.22 11.49 -6.57
C ASN A 58 14.33 10.36 -7.12
N GLY A 59 13.17 10.17 -6.48
CA GLY A 59 12.30 9.01 -6.68
C GLY A 59 11.31 9.20 -7.83
N THR A 60 10.97 8.09 -8.48
CA THR A 60 9.87 8.00 -9.44
C THR A 60 8.62 7.48 -8.72
N ILE A 61 7.48 8.14 -8.87
CA ILE A 61 6.19 7.63 -8.39
C ILE A 61 5.81 6.42 -9.24
N ILE A 62 5.51 5.30 -8.59
CA ILE A 62 5.14 4.06 -9.26
C ILE A 62 3.73 3.61 -8.88
N GLU A 63 2.96 3.20 -9.89
CA GLU A 63 1.63 2.62 -9.74
C GLU A 63 1.30 1.67 -10.89
N CYS A 64 0.21 0.91 -10.77
CA CYS A 64 -0.34 0.09 -11.85
C CYS A 64 -1.81 0.41 -12.09
N ASN A 65 -2.30 0.13 -13.30
CA ASN A 65 -3.70 0.25 -13.66
C ASN A 65 -4.60 -0.58 -12.73
N THR A 66 -5.86 -0.17 -12.60
CA THR A 66 -6.85 -0.86 -11.77
C THR A 66 -7.54 -1.98 -12.53
N ALA A 67 -8.12 -2.95 -11.80
CA ALA A 67 -8.91 -4.04 -12.39
C ALA A 67 -10.40 -3.71 -12.48
N TYR A 68 -10.86 -2.63 -11.85
CA TYR A 68 -12.25 -2.14 -11.96
C TYR A 68 -12.35 -1.00 -12.97
N GLY A 69 -13.58 -0.74 -13.46
CA GLY A 69 -13.87 0.30 -14.47
C GLY A 69 -13.87 1.71 -13.92
N GLY A 70 -12.69 2.27 -13.62
CA GLY A 70 -12.50 3.65 -13.16
C GLY A 70 -11.61 4.46 -14.09
N SER A 71 -11.24 5.67 -13.67
CA SER A 71 -10.36 6.56 -14.44
C SER A 71 -8.93 6.00 -14.58
N ARG A 72 -8.55 5.03 -13.73
CA ARG A 72 -7.22 4.40 -13.72
C ARG A 72 -7.20 2.99 -14.33
N ALA A 73 -8.28 2.56 -15.00
CA ALA A 73 -8.37 1.24 -15.62
C ALA A 73 -7.56 1.13 -16.93
N VAL A 74 -7.30 2.24 -17.58
CA VAL A 74 -6.58 2.31 -18.86
C VAL A 74 -5.46 3.32 -18.73
N THR A 75 -4.25 2.95 -19.15
CA THR A 75 -3.01 3.74 -18.97
C THR A 75 -3.15 5.20 -19.39
N SER A 76 -3.75 5.50 -20.55
CA SER A 76 -3.91 6.89 -21.00
C SER A 76 -4.77 7.73 -20.04
N LYS A 77 -5.90 7.18 -19.58
CA LYS A 77 -6.78 7.83 -18.60
C LYS A 77 -6.13 7.91 -17.21
N HIS A 78 -5.39 6.88 -16.84
CA HIS A 78 -4.63 6.88 -15.57
C HIS A 78 -3.60 8.01 -15.56
N ILE A 79 -2.84 8.20 -16.63
CA ILE A 79 -1.91 9.32 -16.80
C ILE A 79 -2.63 10.68 -16.69
N GLU A 80 -3.81 10.83 -17.28
CA GLU A 80 -4.63 12.05 -17.17
C GLU A 80 -5.05 12.32 -15.71
N THR A 81 -5.51 11.29 -14.99
CA THR A 81 -5.87 11.39 -13.57
C THR A 81 -4.68 11.80 -12.71
N VAL A 82 -3.53 11.15 -12.90
CA VAL A 82 -2.28 11.46 -12.20
C VAL A 82 -1.84 12.90 -12.46
N ARG A 83 -1.97 13.37 -13.71
CA ARG A 83 -1.67 14.76 -14.09
C ARG A 83 -2.62 15.75 -13.43
N LYS A 84 -3.91 15.45 -13.42
CA LYS A 84 -4.95 16.25 -12.75
C LYS A 84 -4.68 16.35 -11.24
N HIS A 85 -4.20 15.29 -10.61
CA HIS A 85 -3.84 15.27 -9.19
C HIS A 85 -2.47 15.91 -8.90
N GLY A 86 -1.73 16.37 -9.93
CA GLY A 86 -0.52 17.17 -9.78
C GLY A 86 0.77 16.39 -9.53
N PHE A 87 0.80 15.06 -9.64
CA PHE A 87 2.00 14.27 -9.38
C PHE A 87 3.15 14.61 -10.33
N TYR A 88 2.87 14.86 -11.61
CA TYR A 88 3.88 15.27 -12.61
C TYR A 88 4.52 16.64 -12.33
N ASN A 89 3.99 17.44 -11.39
CA ASN A 89 4.58 18.73 -11.04
C ASN A 89 5.90 18.59 -10.27
N TYR A 90 6.19 17.42 -9.69
CA TYR A 90 7.33 17.24 -8.79
C TYR A 90 8.09 15.92 -8.97
N ALA A 91 7.56 14.96 -9.71
CA ALA A 91 8.20 13.68 -9.95
C ALA A 91 7.86 13.12 -11.34
N GLU A 92 8.68 12.22 -11.84
CA GLU A 92 8.26 11.28 -12.88
C GLU A 92 7.23 10.30 -12.30
N VAL A 93 6.31 9.83 -13.15
CA VAL A 93 5.31 8.83 -12.79
C VAL A 93 5.36 7.71 -13.81
N ASP A 94 5.52 6.49 -13.31
CA ASP A 94 5.54 5.27 -14.09
C ASP A 94 4.31 4.42 -13.77
N ILE A 95 3.45 4.20 -14.76
CA ILE A 95 2.38 3.21 -14.70
C ILE A 95 3.01 1.89 -15.14
N MET A 96 3.51 1.15 -14.18
CA MET A 96 4.43 0.02 -14.37
C MET A 96 3.91 -1.10 -15.27
N ASP A 97 2.60 -1.25 -15.39
CA ASP A 97 1.96 -2.24 -16.27
C ASP A 97 1.55 -1.68 -17.64
N SER A 98 2.00 -0.46 -17.99
CA SER A 98 1.75 0.15 -19.31
C SER A 98 2.37 -0.65 -20.47
N GLU A 99 3.48 -1.36 -20.20
CA GLU A 99 4.22 -2.18 -21.17
C GLU A 99 4.03 -3.69 -20.94
N GLY A 100 3.08 -4.07 -20.07
CA GLY A 100 2.77 -5.46 -19.77
C GLY A 100 3.08 -5.88 -18.33
N GLU A 101 3.04 -7.19 -18.12
CA GLU A 101 3.23 -7.79 -16.81
C GLU A 101 4.58 -8.49 -16.68
N PHE A 102 5.02 -8.60 -15.43
CA PHE A 102 6.14 -9.42 -15.01
C PHE A 102 5.65 -10.43 -13.97
N LYS A 103 5.90 -11.71 -14.24
CA LYS A 103 5.45 -12.80 -13.36
C LYS A 103 6.52 -13.13 -12.32
N ILE A 104 6.17 -13.00 -11.05
CA ILE A 104 7.02 -13.41 -9.93
C ILE A 104 6.40 -14.61 -9.19
N PRO A 105 7.18 -15.61 -8.76
CA PRO A 105 6.64 -16.78 -8.07
C PRO A 105 6.16 -16.40 -6.66
N VAL A 106 5.06 -16.99 -6.23
CA VAL A 106 4.64 -17.00 -4.83
C VAL A 106 5.15 -18.28 -4.19
N LYS A 107 6.17 -18.16 -3.33
CA LYS A 107 6.78 -19.33 -2.68
C LYS A 107 5.85 -19.89 -1.61
N ASN A 108 5.54 -21.17 -1.70
CA ASN A 108 4.67 -21.88 -0.76
C ASN A 108 3.28 -21.24 -0.60
N GLY A 109 2.80 -20.54 -1.63
CA GLY A 109 1.48 -19.94 -1.60
C GLY A 109 0.37 -21.00 -1.45
N LYS A 110 -0.59 -20.73 -0.59
CA LYS A 110 -1.79 -21.53 -0.39
C LYS A 110 -2.82 -21.25 -1.47
N HIS A 111 -2.92 -19.98 -1.88
CA HIS A 111 -3.92 -19.46 -2.82
C HIS A 111 -3.31 -19.07 -4.16
N LEU A 112 -2.17 -18.42 -4.15
CA LEU A 112 -1.51 -17.92 -5.35
C LEU A 112 -0.28 -18.77 -5.71
N LYS A 113 -0.12 -19.04 -6.99
CA LYS A 113 1.09 -19.69 -7.52
C LYS A 113 2.16 -18.67 -7.95
N TYR A 114 1.71 -17.47 -8.30
CA TYR A 114 2.52 -16.35 -8.76
C TYR A 114 1.78 -15.04 -8.50
N ASP A 115 2.49 -13.93 -8.57
CA ASP A 115 1.91 -12.60 -8.71
C ASP A 115 2.25 -12.04 -10.09
N LEU A 116 1.32 -11.32 -10.71
CA LEU A 116 1.52 -10.59 -11.95
C LEU A 116 1.66 -9.11 -11.60
N VAL A 117 2.90 -8.64 -11.53
CA VAL A 117 3.23 -7.27 -11.23
C VAL A 117 3.42 -6.44 -12.50
N GLY A 118 3.38 -5.11 -12.38
CA GLY A 118 3.74 -4.25 -13.51
C GLY A 118 5.17 -4.53 -13.98
N LYS A 119 5.36 -4.70 -15.30
CA LYS A 119 6.64 -5.10 -15.90
C LYS A 119 7.81 -4.22 -15.47
N ASN A 120 7.56 -2.92 -15.33
CA ASN A 120 8.60 -1.94 -15.04
C ASN A 120 9.15 -2.02 -13.62
N ILE A 121 8.60 -2.85 -12.72
CA ILE A 121 9.14 -3.04 -11.37
C ILE A 121 10.61 -3.51 -11.41
N ALA A 122 10.99 -4.23 -12.45
CA ALA A 122 12.35 -4.72 -12.65
C ALA A 122 13.38 -3.59 -12.80
N ASN A 123 12.94 -2.40 -13.24
CA ASN A 123 13.79 -1.24 -13.48
C ASN A 123 14.21 -0.49 -12.21
N TYR A 124 13.65 -0.83 -11.06
CA TYR A 124 13.93 -0.15 -9.79
C TYR A 124 14.94 -0.93 -8.96
N ASP A 125 15.87 -0.21 -8.35
CA ASP A 125 16.93 -0.76 -7.50
C ASP A 125 16.54 -0.79 -6.03
N SER A 126 15.54 0.02 -5.65
CA SER A 126 15.00 0.09 -4.30
C SER A 126 13.56 0.62 -4.33
N MET A 127 12.82 0.45 -3.24
CA MET A 127 11.44 0.90 -3.16
C MET A 127 11.14 1.58 -1.80
N LEU A 128 10.46 2.73 -1.87
CA LEU A 128 9.73 3.26 -0.73
C LEU A 128 8.24 2.93 -0.91
N ASN A 129 7.71 2.07 -0.06
CA ASN A 129 6.27 1.82 0.03
C ASN A 129 5.65 2.89 0.93
N LEU A 130 5.13 3.97 0.31
CA LEU A 130 4.53 5.11 0.99
C LEU A 130 3.01 4.98 0.94
N ALA A 131 2.45 4.34 1.95
CA ALA A 131 1.02 4.07 2.04
C ALA A 131 0.25 5.24 2.70
N HIS A 132 -0.97 5.45 2.23
CA HIS A 132 -1.99 6.20 2.94
C HIS A 132 -2.80 5.21 3.79
N GLY A 133 -2.83 5.41 5.12
CA GLY A 133 -3.59 4.61 6.06
C GLY A 133 -5.07 4.98 6.06
N LYS A 134 -5.97 4.02 5.82
CA LYS A 134 -7.43 4.25 5.75
C LYS A 134 -8.20 2.92 5.78
N GLY A 135 -9.53 3.02 5.81
CA GLY A 135 -10.42 1.87 5.60
C GLY A 135 -10.40 1.38 4.14
N HIS A 136 -10.94 0.19 3.93
CA HIS A 136 -11.10 -0.40 2.60
C HIS A 136 -12.32 -1.31 2.51
N ALA A 137 -13.12 -1.16 1.47
CA ALA A 137 -14.39 -1.88 1.31
C ALA A 137 -14.25 -3.40 1.28
N MET A 138 -13.18 -3.95 0.69
CA MET A 138 -12.96 -5.40 0.59
C MET A 138 -11.92 -5.91 1.59
N GLY A 139 -10.81 -5.21 1.79
CA GLY A 139 -9.69 -5.66 2.64
C GLY A 139 -9.74 -5.17 4.09
N GLY A 140 -10.81 -4.49 4.51
CA GLY A 140 -10.93 -3.90 5.85
C GLY A 140 -10.15 -2.60 5.99
N PHE A 141 -8.85 -2.60 5.75
CA PHE A 141 -8.01 -1.42 5.73
C PHE A 141 -7.00 -1.43 4.58
N GLY A 142 -6.45 -0.28 4.29
CA GLY A 142 -5.34 -0.07 3.36
C GLY A 142 -4.13 0.46 4.10
N GLY A 143 -3.05 -0.32 4.11
CA GLY A 143 -1.74 0.00 4.64
C GLY A 143 -0.65 -0.44 3.66
N ASN A 144 0.54 -0.73 4.18
CA ASN A 144 1.69 -1.11 3.36
C ASN A 144 1.51 -2.47 2.68
N ILE A 145 0.96 -3.48 3.36
CA ILE A 145 0.76 -4.80 2.76
C ILE A 145 -0.15 -4.71 1.55
N LYS A 146 -1.29 -4.00 1.67
CA LYS A 146 -2.19 -3.78 0.53
C LYS A 146 -1.57 -2.93 -0.57
N ASN A 147 -0.81 -1.89 -0.22
CA ASN A 147 -0.15 -1.03 -1.20
C ASN A 147 0.93 -1.80 -1.97
N GLN A 148 1.58 -2.78 -1.34
CA GLN A 148 2.58 -3.65 -1.96
C GLN A 148 1.95 -4.76 -2.80
N SER A 149 0.87 -5.38 -2.35
CA SER A 149 0.18 -6.44 -3.09
C SER A 149 -0.65 -5.86 -4.24
N ILE A 150 -1.84 -5.35 -3.92
CA ILE A 150 -2.78 -4.80 -4.92
C ILE A 150 -2.17 -3.62 -5.68
N GLY A 151 -1.37 -2.77 -5.02
CA GLY A 151 -0.81 -1.57 -5.65
C GLY A 151 0.28 -1.86 -6.68
N ILE A 152 1.07 -2.92 -6.51
CA ILE A 152 2.17 -3.33 -7.40
C ILE A 152 1.68 -4.28 -8.51
N ALA A 153 0.63 -5.05 -8.24
CA ALA A 153 0.05 -5.96 -9.21
C ALA A 153 -0.48 -5.21 -10.45
N SER A 154 -0.29 -5.78 -11.64
CA SER A 154 -0.94 -5.32 -12.89
C SER A 154 -2.46 -5.45 -12.80
N SER A 155 -3.20 -4.94 -13.78
CA SER A 155 -4.66 -5.14 -13.82
C SER A 155 -5.04 -6.62 -13.72
N LYS A 156 -4.33 -7.51 -14.43
CA LYS A 156 -4.57 -8.96 -14.37
C LYS A 156 -4.09 -9.56 -13.05
N GLY A 157 -2.97 -9.09 -12.50
CA GLY A 157 -2.50 -9.48 -11.17
C GLY A 157 -3.51 -9.13 -10.09
N LYS A 158 -4.07 -7.92 -10.13
CA LYS A 158 -5.18 -7.54 -9.26
C LYS A 158 -6.38 -8.48 -9.39
N ALA A 159 -6.77 -8.84 -10.63
CA ALA A 159 -7.86 -9.79 -10.86
C ALA A 159 -7.53 -11.17 -10.26
N TYR A 160 -6.30 -11.63 -10.41
CA TYR A 160 -5.84 -12.91 -9.86
C TYR A 160 -5.86 -12.92 -8.34
N ILE A 161 -5.39 -11.86 -7.68
CA ILE A 161 -5.44 -11.70 -6.22
C ILE A 161 -6.90 -11.62 -5.73
N HIS A 162 -7.76 -10.76 -6.37
CA HIS A 162 -9.15 -10.60 -5.97
C HIS A 162 -10.00 -11.86 -6.18
N SER A 163 -9.59 -12.72 -7.08
CA SER A 163 -10.27 -14.01 -7.31
C SER A 163 -9.64 -15.17 -6.54
N VAL A 164 -8.71 -14.92 -5.62
CA VAL A 164 -8.02 -15.98 -4.86
C VAL A 164 -7.39 -17.01 -5.81
N GLY A 165 -6.65 -16.52 -6.81
CA GLY A 165 -5.95 -17.37 -7.77
C GLY A 165 -6.83 -18.07 -8.82
N GLN A 166 -8.13 -17.73 -8.93
CA GLN A 166 -9.05 -18.43 -9.83
C GLN A 166 -8.96 -17.92 -11.27
N THR A 167 -8.71 -16.63 -11.50
CA THR A 167 -8.70 -16.03 -12.84
C THR A 167 -7.89 -14.74 -12.91
N GLU A 168 -7.26 -14.49 -14.06
CA GLU A 168 -6.60 -13.22 -14.41
C GLU A 168 -7.57 -12.28 -15.18
N ASP A 169 -8.80 -12.71 -15.45
CA ASP A 169 -9.79 -11.95 -16.20
C ASP A 169 -10.39 -10.85 -15.30
N VAL A 170 -10.15 -9.59 -15.66
CA VAL A 170 -10.58 -8.39 -14.89
C VAL A 170 -12.10 -8.23 -14.78
N ILE A 171 -12.88 -8.94 -15.58
CA ILE A 171 -14.34 -8.94 -15.50
C ILE A 171 -14.82 -10.11 -14.63
N LYS A 172 -14.30 -11.31 -14.88
CA LYS A 172 -14.73 -12.54 -14.19
C LYS A 172 -14.31 -12.60 -12.73
N CYS A 173 -13.19 -11.93 -12.36
CA CYS A 173 -12.70 -11.95 -10.98
C CYS A 173 -13.74 -11.49 -9.94
N TRP A 174 -14.65 -10.60 -10.33
CA TRP A 174 -15.70 -10.09 -9.43
C TRP A 174 -16.84 -11.08 -9.16
N SER A 175 -16.89 -12.18 -9.92
CA SER A 175 -17.85 -13.28 -9.73
C SER A 175 -17.20 -14.50 -9.04
N ALA A 176 -15.94 -14.43 -8.69
CA ALA A 176 -15.24 -15.50 -7.98
C ALA A 176 -15.86 -15.75 -6.60
N LYS A 177 -15.93 -17.02 -6.20
CA LYS A 177 -16.47 -17.43 -4.89
C LYS A 177 -15.31 -17.88 -4.00
N TYR A 178 -15.21 -17.28 -2.84
CA TYR A 178 -14.17 -17.54 -1.83
C TYR A 178 -14.67 -17.08 -0.46
N GLN A 179 -13.98 -17.52 0.60
CA GLN A 179 -14.16 -16.97 1.95
C GLN A 179 -13.37 -15.67 2.07
N GLN A 180 -13.85 -14.75 2.89
CA GLN A 180 -13.22 -13.44 3.07
C GLN A 180 -11.75 -13.55 3.49
N GLU A 181 -11.43 -14.50 4.37
CA GLU A 181 -10.08 -14.78 4.84
C GLU A 181 -9.15 -15.20 3.70
N GLU A 182 -9.63 -15.99 2.74
CA GLU A 182 -8.83 -16.45 1.60
C GLU A 182 -8.38 -15.27 0.71
N PHE A 183 -9.24 -14.26 0.54
CA PHE A 183 -8.88 -13.03 -0.16
C PHE A 183 -7.81 -12.24 0.61
N ILE A 184 -7.98 -12.12 1.94
CA ILE A 184 -7.01 -11.44 2.82
C ILE A 184 -5.65 -12.16 2.78
N GLU A 185 -5.64 -13.49 2.84
CA GLU A 185 -4.46 -14.33 2.71
C GLU A 185 -3.78 -14.15 1.34
N SER A 186 -4.56 -14.10 0.26
CA SER A 186 -4.03 -13.86 -1.10
C SER A 186 -3.30 -12.52 -1.23
N MET A 187 -3.80 -11.46 -0.58
CA MET A 187 -3.10 -10.17 -0.55
C MET A 187 -1.76 -10.28 0.19
N ALA A 188 -1.71 -11.02 1.32
CA ALA A 188 -0.46 -11.21 2.05
C ALA A 188 0.56 -12.02 1.23
N GLU A 189 0.10 -13.07 0.52
CA GLU A 189 0.94 -13.88 -0.38
C GLU A 189 1.53 -13.05 -1.52
N ALA A 190 0.73 -12.20 -2.16
CA ALA A 190 1.21 -11.29 -3.21
C ALA A 190 2.22 -10.28 -2.66
N ALA A 191 1.97 -9.69 -1.49
CA ALA A 191 2.93 -8.80 -0.84
C ALA A 191 4.25 -9.52 -0.50
N LYS A 192 4.16 -10.79 -0.02
CA LYS A 192 5.34 -11.61 0.26
C LYS A 192 6.15 -11.88 -1.01
N ALA A 193 5.50 -12.18 -2.12
CA ALA A 193 6.17 -12.40 -3.41
C ALA A 193 6.97 -11.16 -3.86
N VAL A 194 6.42 -9.96 -3.69
CA VAL A 194 7.14 -8.70 -3.96
C VAL A 194 8.34 -8.54 -3.02
N SER A 195 8.16 -8.78 -1.71
CA SER A 195 9.28 -8.75 -0.75
C SER A 195 10.38 -9.73 -1.10
N ASP A 196 10.03 -10.98 -1.41
CA ASP A 196 10.98 -12.03 -1.81
C ASP A 196 11.75 -11.64 -3.07
N TYR A 197 11.06 -11.09 -4.07
CA TYR A 197 11.70 -10.63 -5.30
C TYR A 197 12.74 -9.55 -5.02
N PHE A 198 12.42 -8.54 -4.20
CA PHE A 198 13.36 -7.48 -3.85
C PHE A 198 14.54 -8.02 -3.02
N GLU A 199 14.29 -8.89 -2.05
CA GLU A 199 15.32 -9.52 -1.22
C GLU A 199 16.29 -10.36 -2.04
N GLU A 200 15.79 -11.21 -2.94
CA GLU A 200 16.60 -12.04 -3.84
C GLU A 200 17.53 -11.22 -4.74
N HIS A 201 17.08 -10.02 -5.12
CA HIS A 201 17.87 -9.11 -5.94
C HIS A 201 18.67 -8.10 -5.10
N LYS A 202 18.69 -8.24 -3.75
CA LYS A 202 19.37 -7.34 -2.81
C LYS A 202 18.91 -5.88 -2.95
N LYS A 203 17.63 -5.69 -3.24
CA LYS A 203 16.97 -4.39 -3.42
C LYS A 203 16.22 -4.05 -2.13
N PRO A 204 16.58 -3.00 -1.39
CA PRO A 204 15.91 -2.68 -0.14
C PRO A 204 14.51 -2.10 -0.37
N ILE A 205 13.61 -2.36 0.60
CA ILE A 205 12.30 -1.73 0.71
C ILE A 205 12.20 -1.02 2.07
N ALA A 206 11.70 0.20 2.06
CA ALA A 206 11.28 0.92 3.26
C ALA A 206 9.76 1.11 3.25
N TYR A 207 9.13 1.12 4.43
CA TYR A 207 7.69 1.19 4.61
C TYR A 207 7.31 2.40 5.46
N ILE A 208 6.40 3.23 4.94
CA ILE A 208 5.84 4.36 5.66
C ILE A 208 4.32 4.35 5.47
N THR A 209 3.57 4.54 6.55
CA THR A 209 2.12 4.78 6.50
C THR A 209 1.80 6.15 7.06
N VAL A 210 1.19 7.01 6.26
CA VAL A 210 0.65 8.29 6.69
C VAL A 210 -0.83 8.09 7.06
N MET A 211 -1.16 8.39 8.31
CA MET A 211 -2.47 8.14 8.91
C MET A 211 -3.23 9.45 9.04
N ASN A 212 -3.54 10.05 7.88
CA ASN A 212 -4.36 11.26 7.75
C ASN A 212 -5.62 10.98 6.93
N PHE A 213 -6.61 11.86 7.00
CA PHE A 213 -7.88 11.68 6.28
C PHE A 213 -8.45 10.26 6.46
N LEU A 214 -8.57 9.81 7.71
CA LEU A 214 -8.93 8.43 8.08
C LEU A 214 -10.42 8.15 7.79
N SER A 215 -10.70 7.82 6.54
CA SER A 215 -12.01 7.43 6.01
C SER A 215 -12.21 5.92 6.09
N VAL A 216 -13.47 5.46 6.08
CA VAL A 216 -13.81 4.03 5.93
C VAL A 216 -13.62 3.54 4.49
N ASP A 217 -13.48 4.46 3.54
CA ASP A 217 -13.30 4.16 2.11
C ASP A 217 -11.86 4.44 1.67
N CYS A 218 -11.50 3.86 0.54
CA CYS A 218 -10.16 3.90 -0.03
C CYS A 218 -10.04 5.01 -1.09
N ASP A 219 -8.81 5.46 -1.38
CA ASP A 219 -8.49 6.37 -2.49
C ASP A 219 -8.88 5.81 -3.88
N CYS A 220 -9.28 4.55 -3.94
CA CYS A 220 -9.80 3.90 -5.13
C CYS A 220 -11.32 4.14 -5.34
N ASP A 221 -11.97 4.87 -4.45
CA ASP A 221 -13.37 5.28 -4.57
C ASP A 221 -13.44 6.76 -4.97
N ALA A 222 -14.04 7.05 -6.12
CA ALA A 222 -14.26 8.41 -6.60
C ALA A 222 -15.18 9.22 -5.66
N ASN A 223 -16.07 8.54 -4.93
CA ASN A 223 -17.00 9.11 -3.95
C ASN A 223 -16.59 8.83 -2.51
N GLN A 224 -15.28 8.82 -2.24
CA GLN A 224 -14.74 8.56 -0.91
C GLN A 224 -15.44 9.40 0.17
N SER A 225 -15.88 8.74 1.24
CA SER A 225 -16.52 9.37 2.40
C SER A 225 -15.54 10.31 3.14
N ASP A 226 -16.09 11.23 3.91
CA ASP A 226 -15.31 12.09 4.81
C ASP A 226 -14.56 11.25 5.86
N PRO A 227 -13.45 11.79 6.40
CA PRO A 227 -12.74 11.13 7.49
C PRO A 227 -13.67 10.94 8.69
N VAL A 228 -13.57 9.80 9.34
CA VAL A 228 -14.42 9.43 10.48
C VAL A 228 -13.74 9.68 11.83
N MET A 229 -12.44 9.93 11.83
CA MET A 229 -11.66 10.22 13.03
C MET A 229 -10.53 11.19 12.71
N ASN A 230 -9.90 11.73 13.74
CA ASN A 230 -8.76 12.63 13.60
C ASN A 230 -7.53 11.90 13.04
N ASP A 231 -6.65 12.67 12.44
CA ASP A 231 -5.34 12.20 11.98
C ASP A 231 -4.53 11.64 13.14
N LEU A 232 -3.83 10.51 12.94
CA LEU A 232 -3.07 9.84 13.98
C LEU A 232 -1.57 10.14 13.94
N GLY A 233 -1.01 10.43 12.76
CA GLY A 233 0.42 10.65 12.59
C GLY A 233 1.02 9.84 11.43
N ILE A 234 2.31 9.52 11.55
CA ILE A 234 3.06 8.74 10.56
C ILE A 234 3.79 7.62 11.28
N VAL A 235 3.74 6.41 10.74
CA VAL A 235 4.56 5.28 11.19
C VAL A 235 5.50 4.83 10.07
N ALA A 236 6.71 4.37 10.44
CA ALA A 236 7.71 3.86 9.51
C ALA A 236 8.44 2.64 10.06
N SER A 237 8.72 1.66 9.22
CA SER A 237 9.44 0.44 9.57
C SER A 237 10.18 -0.14 8.35
N LEU A 238 11.07 -1.11 8.60
CA LEU A 238 11.62 -1.99 7.57
C LEU A 238 10.85 -3.31 7.48
N ASP A 239 9.77 -3.45 8.24
CA ASP A 239 8.90 -4.61 8.32
C ASP A 239 7.45 -4.18 8.02
N PRO A 240 6.84 -4.64 6.91
CA PRO A 240 5.49 -4.22 6.52
C PRO A 240 4.40 -4.68 7.48
N VAL A 241 4.56 -5.85 8.09
CA VAL A 241 3.60 -6.38 9.08
C VAL A 241 3.65 -5.56 10.35
N ALA A 242 4.84 -5.27 10.86
CA ALA A 242 5.01 -4.42 12.04
C ALA A 242 4.48 -3.00 11.81
N ASN A 243 4.70 -2.44 10.62
CA ASN A 243 4.19 -1.12 10.26
C ASN A 243 2.65 -1.08 10.26
N ASP A 244 2.01 -2.03 9.60
CA ASP A 244 0.55 -2.11 9.52
C ASP A 244 -0.07 -2.54 10.86
N GLN A 245 0.63 -3.35 11.68
CA GLN A 245 0.21 -3.67 13.05
C GLN A 245 0.17 -2.41 13.93
N ALA A 246 1.23 -1.58 13.88
CA ALA A 246 1.28 -0.32 14.63
C ALA A 246 0.15 0.64 14.20
N PHE A 247 -0.15 0.71 12.89
CA PHE A 247 -1.29 1.47 12.40
C PHE A 247 -2.61 0.94 13.01
N MET A 248 -2.84 -0.36 13.00
CA MET A 248 -4.06 -0.95 13.57
C MET A 248 -4.13 -0.75 15.08
N ASP A 249 -3.04 -0.90 15.82
CA ASP A 249 -3.02 -0.67 17.26
C ASP A 249 -3.38 0.78 17.61
N LEU A 250 -2.91 1.76 16.84
CA LEU A 250 -3.28 3.16 17.00
C LEU A 250 -4.77 3.41 16.73
N VAL A 251 -5.34 2.81 15.67
CA VAL A 251 -6.77 2.90 15.37
C VAL A 251 -7.61 2.25 16.47
N PHE A 252 -7.23 1.05 16.93
CA PHE A 252 -8.00 0.30 17.92
C PHE A 252 -7.84 0.82 19.35
N SER A 253 -6.76 1.55 19.64
CA SER A 253 -6.59 2.25 20.93
C SER A 253 -7.33 3.60 21.00
N SER A 254 -7.79 4.13 19.86
CA SER A 254 -8.52 5.39 19.83
C SER A 254 -9.89 5.28 20.52
N ARG A 255 -10.21 6.28 21.35
CA ARG A 255 -11.50 6.39 22.04
C ARG A 255 -12.49 7.33 21.32
N GLU A 256 -12.11 7.84 20.16
CA GLU A 256 -13.01 8.67 19.36
C GLU A 256 -14.22 7.85 18.90
N GLU A 257 -15.40 8.43 18.93
CA GLU A 257 -16.62 7.76 18.49
C GLU A 257 -16.54 7.32 17.02
N GLY A 258 -15.95 8.18 16.18
CA GLY A 258 -15.76 7.87 14.76
C GLY A 258 -14.78 6.73 14.48
N ALA A 259 -13.81 6.49 15.37
CA ALA A 259 -12.88 5.36 15.24
C ALA A 259 -13.60 4.02 15.20
N LYS A 260 -14.73 3.88 15.89
CA LYS A 260 -15.57 2.65 15.87
C LYS A 260 -16.00 2.27 14.47
N LYS A 261 -16.30 3.26 13.60
CA LYS A 261 -16.69 3.00 12.21
C LYS A 261 -15.55 2.37 11.40
N LEU A 262 -14.33 2.85 11.62
CA LEU A 262 -13.15 2.28 10.98
C LEU A 262 -12.81 0.91 11.55
N GLN A 263 -12.86 0.74 12.87
CA GLN A 263 -12.68 -0.55 13.55
C GLN A 263 -13.69 -1.60 13.04
N GLU A 264 -14.96 -1.23 12.94
CA GLU A 264 -16.03 -2.09 12.42
C GLU A 264 -15.80 -2.46 10.94
N ARG A 265 -15.34 -1.51 10.10
CA ARG A 265 -14.95 -1.78 8.73
C ARG A 265 -13.81 -2.83 8.68
N VAL A 266 -12.80 -2.69 9.53
CA VAL A 266 -11.68 -3.63 9.61
C VAL A 266 -12.16 -5.01 10.05
N ASP A 267 -12.95 -5.09 11.13
CA ASP A 267 -13.39 -6.36 11.69
C ASP A 267 -14.39 -7.10 10.78
N THR A 268 -15.36 -6.40 10.19
CA THR A 268 -16.35 -7.02 9.26
C THR A 268 -15.74 -7.54 7.97
N ARG A 269 -14.49 -7.18 7.67
CA ARG A 269 -13.72 -7.64 6.50
C ARG A 269 -12.54 -8.53 6.86
N CYS A 270 -12.50 -9.05 8.09
CA CYS A 270 -11.37 -9.85 8.59
C CYS A 270 -10.01 -9.15 8.39
N GLY A 271 -9.99 -7.79 8.40
CA GLY A 271 -8.84 -7.01 7.95
C GLY A 271 -7.56 -7.30 8.73
N ARG A 272 -7.65 -7.54 10.06
CA ARG A 272 -6.48 -7.84 10.88
C ARG A 272 -5.87 -9.22 10.60
N HIS A 273 -6.63 -10.14 10.01
CA HIS A 273 -6.12 -11.46 9.62
C HIS A 273 -4.92 -11.37 8.65
N ILE A 274 -4.81 -10.30 7.87
CA ILE A 274 -3.64 -10.07 6.98
C ILE A 274 -2.32 -9.98 7.76
N LEU A 275 -2.35 -9.47 8.98
CA LEU A 275 -1.18 -9.32 9.85
C LEU A 275 -0.75 -10.66 10.41
N GLU A 276 -1.71 -11.43 10.93
CA GLU A 276 -1.49 -12.77 11.48
C GLU A 276 -0.97 -13.73 10.41
N TYR A 277 -1.62 -13.75 9.26
CA TYR A 277 -1.21 -14.58 8.13
C TYR A 277 0.11 -14.11 7.53
N GLY A 278 0.33 -12.80 7.44
CA GLY A 278 1.60 -12.21 7.01
C GLY A 278 2.78 -12.66 7.90
N GLU A 279 2.60 -12.69 9.21
CA GLU A 279 3.61 -13.24 10.14
C GLU A 279 3.79 -14.74 9.92
N GLN A 280 2.70 -15.50 9.78
CA GLN A 280 2.75 -16.95 9.55
C GLN A 280 3.55 -17.33 8.30
N ILE A 281 3.42 -16.59 7.20
CA ILE A 281 4.14 -16.84 5.95
C ILE A 281 5.52 -16.18 5.89
N GLY A 282 5.95 -15.50 6.96
CA GLY A 282 7.26 -14.85 7.07
C GLY A 282 7.40 -13.56 6.25
N LEU A 283 6.30 -12.81 6.05
CA LEU A 283 6.34 -11.47 5.46
C LEU A 283 6.91 -10.44 6.44
N GLY A 284 6.71 -10.63 7.74
CA GLY A 284 7.19 -9.76 8.81
C GLY A 284 6.74 -10.26 10.18
N SER A 285 6.67 -9.38 11.16
CA SER A 285 6.27 -9.72 12.53
C SER A 285 5.22 -8.77 13.09
N THR A 286 4.22 -9.31 13.78
CA THR A 286 3.23 -8.53 14.56
C THR A 286 3.82 -7.95 15.84
N LYS A 287 5.02 -8.42 16.27
CA LYS A 287 5.72 -7.95 17.47
C LYS A 287 6.72 -6.88 17.11
N TYR A 288 6.52 -5.69 17.66
CA TYR A 288 7.36 -4.54 17.37
C TYR A 288 7.67 -3.68 18.64
N GLU A 289 8.67 -2.85 18.53
CA GLU A 289 8.97 -1.77 19.46
C GLU A 289 8.55 -0.44 18.82
N LEU A 290 7.68 0.33 19.48
CA LEU A 290 7.28 1.65 19.01
C LEU A 290 8.24 2.71 19.54
N ILE A 291 8.89 3.44 18.63
CA ILE A 291 9.85 4.50 18.93
C ILE A 291 9.24 5.85 18.52
N ASP A 292 8.84 6.63 19.50
CA ASP A 292 8.33 7.98 19.31
C ASP A 292 9.49 8.95 19.05
N ILE A 293 9.56 9.51 17.83
CA ILE A 293 10.64 10.43 17.42
C ILE A 293 10.35 11.91 17.71
N ASP A 294 9.23 12.19 18.34
CA ASP A 294 8.86 13.56 18.79
C ASP A 294 9.42 13.86 20.19
N LYS A 295 9.94 12.84 20.89
CA LYS A 295 10.56 12.94 22.23
C LYS A 295 12.01 13.27 22.18
#